data_402b7902ebaa0778a7e454da10dad992
#
_entry.id   402b7902ebaa0778a7e454da10dad992
#
_cell.length_a   1.000
_cell.length_b   1.000
_cell.length_c   1.000
_cell.angle_alpha   90.00
_cell.angle_beta   90.00
_cell.angle_gamma   90.00
#
_symmetry.space_group_name_H-M   'P 1'
#
loop_
_entity.id
_entity.type
_entity.pdbx_description
1 polymer ?
#
loop_
_entity_poly.entity_id
_entity_poly.type
_entity_poly.pdbx_seq_one_letter_code
_entity_poly.pdbx_strand_id
1 'polypeptide(L)'
;HLLSRRQRQMCIRDRDHADIVYACEKGFDFIAASFVRSKEDVLQIREILKEHNSKIQIISKIESLQGIQNLEEIIEVSDGIMVARGDMGVEIPMEEVPIIQKRIIKLTTAAGKNVITATQMLDSMMKHPRPTRAEATDVANAIYDGTTGIMLSGETANGDYPLEAVQTMVRIAERAEKDIDYVGRLQKTGARLPQEQDTTTSICHATCTVATDLNAAAIIPVSMSGFTSGMVARFKPNCPIIACTTSRLVWRQMNLQWGVSPLLIAEENTAEDLFREAVKAAENAGLIKKGDKVVLTAGMPLGIP
;
A
#
# COMPACT_ATOMS: atom_id res chain seq x y z
N HIS A 1 -37.22 16.39 -11.80
CA HIS A 1 -36.09 16.97 -11.02
C HIS A 1 -35.85 16.33 -9.63
N LEU A 2 -36.83 15.61 -9.04
CA LEU A 2 -36.67 14.91 -7.75
C LEU A 2 -36.04 13.52 -7.92
N LEU A 3 -36.18 12.85 -9.06
CA LEU A 3 -35.56 11.56 -9.36
C LEU A 3 -34.04 11.66 -9.54
N SER A 4 -33.51 12.80 -10.06
CA SER A 4 -32.09 12.99 -10.25
C SER A 4 -31.28 13.17 -8.95
N ARG A 5 -31.90 13.60 -7.85
CA ARG A 5 -31.26 13.69 -6.53
C ARG A 5 -31.23 12.38 -5.77
N ARG A 6 -32.19 11.47 -5.98
CA ARG A 6 -32.19 10.11 -5.42
C ARG A 6 -31.23 9.16 -6.16
N GLN A 7 -30.94 9.41 -7.44
CA GLN A 7 -29.97 8.64 -8.22
C GLN A 7 -28.50 8.96 -7.90
N ARG A 8 -28.22 9.95 -7.05
CA ARG A 8 -26.87 10.26 -6.56
C ARG A 8 -26.51 9.61 -5.22
N GLN A 9 -27.39 8.82 -4.64
CA GLN A 9 -27.00 7.84 -3.63
C GLN A 9 -26.37 6.68 -4.39
N MET A 10 -25.08 6.46 -4.19
CA MET A 10 -24.31 5.41 -4.83
C MET A 10 -24.85 4.04 -4.43
N CYS A 11 -25.87 3.58 -5.14
CA CYS A 11 -26.02 2.15 -5.39
C CYS A 11 -25.02 1.84 -6.53
N ILE A 12 -24.28 0.75 -6.43
CA ILE A 12 -23.47 0.22 -7.53
C ILE A 12 -24.43 0.17 -8.75
N ARG A 13 -24.08 0.91 -9.81
CA ARG A 13 -24.90 0.90 -11.04
C ARG A 13 -24.71 -0.45 -11.72
N ASP A 14 -25.68 -0.86 -12.53
CA ASP A 14 -25.60 -2.12 -13.28
C ASP A 14 -24.28 -2.26 -14.05
N ARG A 15 -23.75 -1.15 -14.56
CA ARG A 15 -22.45 -1.10 -15.23
C ARG A 15 -21.30 -1.36 -14.26
N ASP A 16 -21.28 -0.72 -13.10
CA ASP A 16 -20.22 -0.89 -12.11
C ASP A 16 -20.19 -2.35 -11.60
N HIS A 17 -21.39 -2.95 -11.42
CA HIS A 17 -21.51 -4.38 -11.10
C HIS A 17 -20.91 -5.26 -12.20
N ALA A 18 -21.24 -5.02 -13.47
CA ALA A 18 -20.69 -5.77 -14.59
C ALA A 18 -19.15 -5.63 -14.70
N ASP A 19 -18.63 -4.44 -14.45
CA ASP A 19 -17.19 -4.18 -14.46
C ASP A 19 -16.46 -4.93 -13.32
N ILE A 20 -17.06 -5.01 -12.12
CA ILE A 20 -16.51 -5.78 -10.99
C ILE A 20 -16.53 -7.28 -11.31
N VAL A 21 -17.64 -7.82 -11.86
CA VAL A 21 -17.73 -9.21 -12.28
C VAL A 21 -16.67 -9.53 -13.34
N TYR A 22 -16.52 -8.66 -14.32
CA TYR A 22 -15.47 -8.81 -15.35
C TYR A 22 -14.07 -8.83 -14.73
N ALA A 23 -13.79 -7.97 -13.75
CA ALA A 23 -12.52 -7.98 -13.04
C ALA A 23 -12.26 -9.31 -12.31
N CYS A 24 -13.30 -9.90 -11.71
CA CYS A 24 -13.23 -11.24 -11.10
C CYS A 24 -12.88 -12.32 -12.15
N GLU A 25 -13.57 -12.32 -13.28
CA GLU A 25 -13.34 -13.27 -14.38
C GLU A 25 -11.94 -13.16 -14.98
N LYS A 26 -11.39 -11.94 -15.06
CA LYS A 26 -10.04 -11.68 -15.60
C LYS A 26 -8.93 -11.83 -14.57
N GLY A 27 -9.27 -12.07 -13.30
CA GLY A 27 -8.30 -12.28 -12.22
C GLY A 27 -7.46 -11.03 -11.93
N PHE A 28 -8.10 -9.87 -11.83
CA PHE A 28 -7.44 -8.64 -11.40
C PHE A 28 -6.99 -8.75 -9.95
N ASP A 29 -5.93 -8.03 -9.60
CA ASP A 29 -5.37 -8.05 -8.25
C ASP A 29 -5.99 -6.96 -7.36
N PHE A 30 -6.40 -5.83 -7.97
CA PHE A 30 -6.95 -4.66 -7.28
C PHE A 30 -8.11 -4.04 -8.02
N ILE A 31 -9.04 -3.45 -7.27
CA ILE A 31 -10.07 -2.53 -7.75
C ILE A 31 -9.86 -1.19 -7.07
N ALA A 32 -9.70 -0.11 -7.84
CA ALA A 32 -9.71 1.26 -7.33
C ALA A 32 -11.14 1.81 -7.40
N ALA A 33 -11.83 1.81 -6.26
CA ALA A 33 -13.21 2.25 -6.15
C ALA A 33 -13.28 3.77 -6.04
N SER A 34 -13.86 4.44 -7.05
CA SER A 34 -14.02 5.89 -7.08
C SER A 34 -15.19 6.36 -6.22
N PHE A 35 -15.07 7.58 -5.67
CA PHE A 35 -16.11 8.27 -4.92
C PHE A 35 -16.69 7.49 -3.73
N VAL A 36 -15.84 6.72 -3.04
CA VAL A 36 -16.23 6.06 -1.79
C VAL A 36 -16.54 7.12 -0.73
N ARG A 37 -17.73 7.04 -0.13
CA ARG A 37 -18.24 8.01 0.84
C ARG A 37 -18.53 7.40 2.20
N SER A 38 -18.76 6.09 2.24
CA SER A 38 -19.06 5.36 3.46
C SER A 38 -18.52 3.92 3.39
N LYS A 39 -18.52 3.23 4.52
CA LYS A 39 -18.17 1.79 4.55
C LYS A 39 -19.15 0.93 3.77
N GLU A 40 -20.42 1.35 3.68
CA GLU A 40 -21.45 0.63 2.93
C GLU A 40 -21.12 0.54 1.45
N ASP A 41 -20.53 1.60 0.86
CA ASP A 41 -20.07 1.60 -0.53
C ASP A 41 -19.03 0.49 -0.77
N VAL A 42 -18.09 0.34 0.15
CA VAL A 42 -17.04 -0.69 0.08
C VAL A 42 -17.62 -2.08 0.30
N LEU A 43 -18.54 -2.23 1.27
CA LEU A 43 -19.16 -3.51 1.60
C LEU A 43 -20.00 -4.05 0.43
N GLN A 44 -20.67 -3.20 -0.35
CA GLN A 44 -21.38 -3.63 -1.57
C GLN A 44 -20.42 -4.24 -2.60
N ILE A 45 -19.24 -3.65 -2.82
CA ILE A 45 -18.21 -4.22 -3.68
C ILE A 45 -17.73 -5.56 -3.11
N ARG A 46 -17.52 -5.61 -1.79
CA ARG A 46 -17.05 -6.82 -1.09
C ARG A 46 -18.04 -7.98 -1.23
N GLU A 47 -19.35 -7.72 -1.22
CA GLU A 47 -20.37 -8.75 -1.46
C GLU A 47 -20.25 -9.36 -2.85
N ILE A 48 -20.13 -8.53 -3.90
CA ILE A 48 -19.95 -9.01 -5.26
C ILE A 48 -18.68 -9.87 -5.38
N LEU A 49 -17.57 -9.41 -4.80
CA LEU A 49 -16.32 -10.19 -4.79
C LEU A 49 -16.49 -11.53 -4.09
N LYS A 50 -17.24 -11.57 -2.98
CA LYS A 50 -17.53 -12.79 -2.22
C LYS A 50 -18.39 -13.78 -3.02
N GLU A 51 -19.42 -13.30 -3.71
CA GLU A 51 -20.28 -14.12 -4.58
C GLU A 51 -19.48 -14.82 -5.69
N HIS A 52 -18.41 -14.16 -6.17
CA HIS A 52 -17.52 -14.69 -7.21
C HIS A 52 -16.26 -15.38 -6.65
N ASN A 53 -16.20 -15.65 -5.33
CA ASN A 53 -15.03 -16.23 -4.65
C ASN A 53 -13.71 -15.49 -4.97
N SER A 54 -13.79 -14.20 -5.21
CA SER A 54 -12.65 -13.37 -5.61
C SER A 54 -11.92 -12.80 -4.38
N LYS A 55 -10.59 -12.77 -4.45
CA LYS A 55 -9.69 -12.17 -3.45
C LYS A 55 -9.08 -10.85 -3.95
N ILE A 56 -9.74 -10.18 -4.87
CA ILE A 56 -9.34 -8.84 -5.34
C ILE A 56 -9.33 -7.89 -4.15
N GLN A 57 -8.29 -7.10 -4.02
CA GLN A 57 -8.18 -6.07 -2.98
C GLN A 57 -8.87 -4.77 -3.43
N ILE A 58 -9.56 -4.12 -2.49
CA ILE A 58 -10.29 -2.87 -2.74
C ILE A 58 -9.45 -1.70 -2.24
N ILE A 59 -9.07 -0.81 -3.16
CA ILE A 59 -8.44 0.48 -2.86
C ILE A 59 -9.51 1.55 -2.95
N SER A 60 -9.96 2.06 -1.81
CA SER A 60 -10.99 3.09 -1.76
C SER A 60 -10.40 4.48 -2.05
N LYS A 61 -10.94 5.16 -3.04
CA LYS A 61 -10.51 6.52 -3.41
C LYS A 61 -11.27 7.55 -2.59
N ILE A 62 -10.54 8.35 -1.83
CA ILE A 62 -11.09 9.45 -1.03
C ILE A 62 -11.03 10.72 -1.86
N GLU A 63 -12.21 11.16 -2.30
CA GLU A 63 -12.40 12.23 -3.31
C GLU A 63 -13.39 13.30 -2.86
N SER A 64 -14.04 13.12 -1.70
CA SER A 64 -15.13 13.99 -1.25
C SER A 64 -15.05 14.31 0.23
N LEU A 65 -15.72 15.39 0.65
CA LEU A 65 -15.83 15.77 2.05
C LEU A 65 -16.45 14.65 2.90
N GLN A 66 -17.49 13.97 2.39
CA GLN A 66 -18.14 12.87 3.11
C GLN A 66 -17.17 11.68 3.31
N GLY A 67 -16.36 11.32 2.29
CA GLY A 67 -15.36 10.29 2.42
C GLY A 67 -14.28 10.62 3.46
N ILE A 68 -13.93 11.90 3.60
CA ILE A 68 -12.99 12.36 4.63
C ILE A 68 -13.60 12.29 6.04
N GLN A 69 -14.89 12.64 6.17
CA GLN A 69 -15.61 12.54 7.46
C GLN A 69 -15.72 11.09 7.94
N ASN A 70 -15.94 10.16 7.02
CA ASN A 70 -16.13 8.73 7.28
C ASN A 70 -14.82 7.92 7.10
N LEU A 71 -13.66 8.58 7.07
CA LEU A 71 -12.39 7.98 6.69
C LEU A 71 -12.03 6.72 7.52
N GLU A 72 -12.24 6.75 8.82
CA GLU A 72 -11.83 5.67 9.72
C GLU A 72 -12.64 4.38 9.45
N GLU A 73 -13.96 4.51 9.29
CA GLU A 73 -14.81 3.36 8.96
C GLU A 73 -14.56 2.84 7.53
N ILE A 74 -14.20 3.72 6.59
CA ILE A 74 -13.81 3.30 5.23
C ILE A 74 -12.48 2.54 5.28
N ILE A 75 -11.50 3.02 6.05
CA ILE A 75 -10.21 2.32 6.23
C ILE A 75 -10.44 0.93 6.80
N GLU A 76 -11.35 0.76 7.76
CA GLU A 76 -11.61 -0.52 8.41
C GLU A 76 -11.98 -1.62 7.40
N VAL A 77 -12.84 -1.32 6.42
CA VAL A 77 -13.39 -2.29 5.46
C VAL A 77 -12.64 -2.36 4.11
N SER A 78 -11.73 -1.43 3.86
CA SER A 78 -10.89 -1.38 2.64
C SER A 78 -9.59 -2.14 2.82
N ASP A 79 -8.95 -2.56 1.72
CA ASP A 79 -7.60 -3.14 1.73
C ASP A 79 -6.52 -2.07 1.55
N GLY A 80 -6.89 -0.90 1.05
CA GLY A 80 -6.03 0.28 0.93
C GLY A 80 -6.84 1.53 0.61
N ILE A 81 -6.18 2.67 0.64
CA ILE A 81 -6.76 3.99 0.36
C ILE A 81 -5.96 4.68 -0.74
N MET A 82 -6.66 5.40 -1.61
CA MET A 82 -6.02 6.34 -2.54
C MET A 82 -6.43 7.77 -2.20
N VAL A 83 -5.46 8.63 -2.00
CA VAL A 83 -5.64 10.08 -1.85
C VAL A 83 -5.74 10.67 -3.25
N ALA A 84 -6.96 10.88 -3.74
CA ALA A 84 -7.23 11.39 -5.08
C ALA A 84 -7.38 12.92 -5.04
N ARG A 85 -6.24 13.62 -5.04
CA ARG A 85 -6.15 15.05 -4.73
C ARG A 85 -6.86 15.94 -5.76
N GLY A 86 -6.91 15.51 -7.02
CA GLY A 86 -7.58 16.27 -8.09
C GLY A 86 -9.08 16.47 -7.83
N ASP A 87 -9.79 15.36 -7.61
CA ASP A 87 -11.23 15.39 -7.36
C ASP A 87 -11.54 15.98 -5.96
N MET A 88 -10.70 15.65 -4.97
CA MET A 88 -10.79 16.21 -3.62
C MET A 88 -10.72 17.74 -3.62
N GLY A 89 -9.81 18.35 -4.40
CA GLY A 89 -9.63 19.80 -4.50
C GLY A 89 -10.80 20.53 -5.15
N VAL A 90 -11.78 19.82 -5.72
CA VAL A 90 -13.02 20.42 -6.22
C VAL A 90 -14.03 20.69 -5.09
N GLU A 91 -14.06 19.83 -4.06
CA GLU A 91 -15.01 19.93 -2.94
C GLU A 91 -14.42 20.61 -1.70
N ILE A 92 -13.10 20.68 -1.59
CA ILE A 92 -12.38 21.09 -0.38
C ILE A 92 -11.47 22.28 -0.69
N PRO A 93 -11.33 23.26 0.22
CA PRO A 93 -10.36 24.32 0.07
C PRO A 93 -8.95 23.77 -0.19
N MET A 94 -8.25 24.38 -1.14
CA MET A 94 -6.97 23.85 -1.63
C MET A 94 -5.91 23.77 -0.51
N GLU A 95 -5.94 24.70 0.43
CA GLU A 95 -5.06 24.76 1.59
C GLU A 95 -5.27 23.61 2.60
N GLU A 96 -6.46 22.99 2.61
CA GLU A 96 -6.77 21.86 3.47
C GLU A 96 -6.28 20.52 2.89
N VAL A 97 -6.11 20.42 1.58
CA VAL A 97 -5.73 19.15 0.90
C VAL A 97 -4.42 18.56 1.47
N PRO A 98 -3.34 19.31 1.69
CA PRO A 98 -2.10 18.76 2.28
C PRO A 98 -2.29 18.23 3.70
N ILE A 99 -3.14 18.88 4.52
CA ILE A 99 -3.44 18.46 5.89
C ILE A 99 -4.21 17.14 5.88
N ILE A 100 -5.23 17.05 5.02
CA ILE A 100 -6.05 15.87 4.83
C ILE A 100 -5.21 14.70 4.29
N GLN A 101 -4.34 14.94 3.29
CA GLN A 101 -3.39 13.94 2.78
C GLN A 101 -2.57 13.32 3.92
N LYS A 102 -1.96 14.15 4.77
CA LYS A 102 -1.16 13.68 5.91
C LYS A 102 -1.99 12.86 6.90
N ARG A 103 -3.23 13.27 7.16
CA ARG A 103 -4.17 12.52 8.01
C ARG A 103 -4.50 11.16 7.41
N ILE A 104 -4.85 11.09 6.12
CA ILE A 104 -5.18 9.85 5.42
C ILE A 104 -3.98 8.91 5.45
N ILE A 105 -2.79 9.38 5.06
CA ILE A 105 -1.56 8.57 5.07
C ILE A 105 -1.30 8.01 6.46
N LYS A 106 -1.35 8.85 7.49
CA LYS A 106 -1.10 8.46 8.88
C LYS A 106 -2.07 7.37 9.36
N LEU A 107 -3.38 7.55 9.15
CA LEU A 107 -4.40 6.60 9.62
C LEU A 107 -4.32 5.28 8.86
N THR A 108 -4.15 5.33 7.53
CA THR A 108 -4.09 4.13 6.70
C THR A 108 -2.84 3.30 7.00
N THR A 109 -1.68 3.94 7.13
CA THR A 109 -0.43 3.24 7.49
C THR A 109 -0.48 2.71 8.93
N ALA A 110 -1.11 3.43 9.86
CA ALA A 110 -1.34 2.92 11.22
C ALA A 110 -2.21 1.66 11.25
N ALA A 111 -3.14 1.51 10.31
CA ALA A 111 -3.95 0.30 10.13
C ALA A 111 -3.20 -0.84 9.40
N GLY A 112 -1.93 -0.65 9.02
CA GLY A 112 -1.15 -1.64 8.27
C GLY A 112 -1.60 -1.82 6.82
N LYS A 113 -2.33 -0.83 6.25
CA LYS A 113 -2.90 -0.88 4.92
C LYS A 113 -2.14 0.01 3.94
N ASN A 114 -2.31 -0.29 2.65
CA ASN A 114 -1.66 0.48 1.58
C ASN A 114 -2.30 1.85 1.41
N VAL A 115 -1.49 2.87 1.16
CA VAL A 115 -1.96 4.21 0.80
C VAL A 115 -1.23 4.71 -0.44
N ILE A 116 -2.00 5.15 -1.44
CA ILE A 116 -1.49 5.67 -2.70
C ILE A 116 -1.77 7.17 -2.75
N THR A 117 -0.72 7.98 -2.92
CA THR A 117 -0.88 9.41 -3.20
C THR A 117 -0.92 9.62 -4.71
N ALA A 118 -2.04 10.17 -5.20
CA ALA A 118 -2.35 10.22 -6.61
C ALA A 118 -2.70 11.64 -7.07
N THR A 119 -2.60 11.84 -8.38
CA THR A 119 -2.95 13.02 -9.17
C THR A 119 -2.05 14.23 -8.96
N GLN A 120 -1.76 14.94 -10.04
CA GLN A 120 -0.98 16.18 -10.05
C GLN A 120 0.40 16.06 -9.37
N MET A 121 1.05 14.91 -9.50
CA MET A 121 2.38 14.68 -8.90
C MET A 121 3.48 15.36 -9.71
N LEU A 122 3.49 15.18 -11.03
CA LEU A 122 4.44 15.77 -11.98
C LEU A 122 3.69 16.33 -13.20
N ASP A 123 2.57 17.01 -12.99
CA ASP A 123 1.60 17.43 -14.01
C ASP A 123 2.25 18.24 -15.15
N SER A 124 3.22 19.10 -14.83
CA SER A 124 3.95 19.87 -15.85
C SER A 124 4.70 18.97 -16.84
N MET A 125 5.08 17.75 -16.41
CA MET A 125 5.75 16.78 -17.29
C MET A 125 4.83 16.16 -18.34
N MET A 126 3.55 16.46 -18.35
CA MET A 126 2.70 16.17 -19.52
C MET A 126 3.20 16.90 -20.78
N LYS A 127 3.81 18.08 -20.62
CA LYS A 127 4.25 18.95 -21.74
C LYS A 127 5.72 19.36 -21.66
N HIS A 128 6.40 19.10 -20.54
CA HIS A 128 7.79 19.48 -20.32
C HIS A 128 8.63 18.29 -19.87
N PRO A 129 9.89 18.17 -20.31
CA PRO A 129 10.78 17.05 -19.98
C PRO A 129 11.30 17.07 -18.54
N ARG A 130 10.98 18.12 -17.76
CA ARG A 130 11.39 18.30 -16.36
C ARG A 130 10.25 18.87 -15.53
N PRO A 131 10.11 18.43 -14.27
CA PRO A 131 9.10 18.97 -13.38
C PRO A 131 9.50 20.35 -12.85
N THR A 132 8.53 21.04 -12.29
CA THR A 132 8.76 22.22 -11.44
C THR A 132 9.41 21.81 -10.11
N ARG A 133 9.98 22.78 -9.40
CA ARG A 133 10.50 22.56 -8.03
C ARG A 133 9.39 22.20 -7.05
N ALA A 134 8.20 22.79 -7.22
CA ALA A 134 7.05 22.51 -6.38
C ALA A 134 6.60 21.05 -6.50
N GLU A 135 6.53 20.52 -7.73
CA GLU A 135 6.19 19.12 -7.99
C GLU A 135 7.24 18.15 -7.42
N ALA A 136 8.53 18.43 -7.61
CA ALA A 136 9.58 17.62 -7.01
C ALA A 136 9.50 17.61 -5.46
N THR A 137 9.12 18.74 -4.86
CA THR A 137 8.89 18.84 -3.42
C THR A 137 7.64 18.06 -3.00
N ASP A 138 6.58 18.09 -3.79
CA ASP A 138 5.33 17.37 -3.51
C ASP A 138 5.53 15.85 -3.52
N VAL A 139 6.22 15.31 -4.53
CA VAL A 139 6.61 13.89 -4.57
C VAL A 139 7.43 13.51 -3.34
N ALA A 140 8.47 14.30 -3.01
CA ALA A 140 9.30 14.04 -1.84
C ALA A 140 8.49 14.09 -0.53
N ASN A 141 7.58 15.06 -0.38
CA ASN A 141 6.71 15.17 0.79
C ASN A 141 5.79 13.96 0.96
N ALA A 142 5.20 13.42 -0.11
CA ALA A 142 4.40 12.21 -0.04
C ALA A 142 5.23 11.03 0.51
N ILE A 143 6.51 10.90 0.11
CA ILE A 143 7.43 9.88 0.64
C ILE A 143 7.73 10.13 2.12
N TYR A 144 8.05 11.38 2.51
CA TYR A 144 8.28 11.74 3.91
C TYR A 144 7.05 11.54 4.79
N ASP A 145 5.86 11.78 4.28
CA ASP A 145 4.59 11.52 4.98
C ASP A 145 4.36 10.03 5.20
N GLY A 146 4.97 9.19 4.38
CA GLY A 146 4.96 7.74 4.52
C GLY A 146 3.94 7.03 3.65
N THR A 147 3.56 7.60 2.49
CA THR A 147 2.77 6.88 1.49
C THR A 147 3.42 5.54 1.11
N THR A 148 2.63 4.54 0.75
CA THR A 148 3.16 3.24 0.28
C THR A 148 3.35 3.21 -1.22
N GLY A 149 2.63 4.06 -1.95
CA GLY A 149 2.74 4.21 -3.39
C GLY A 149 2.50 5.65 -3.82
N ILE A 150 3.10 6.05 -4.92
CA ILE A 150 2.88 7.31 -5.63
C ILE A 150 2.44 6.99 -7.05
N MET A 151 1.48 7.75 -7.58
CA MET A 151 0.86 7.43 -8.86
C MET A 151 0.96 8.61 -9.83
N LEU A 152 1.44 8.34 -11.03
CA LEU A 152 1.30 9.21 -12.20
C LEU A 152 -0.03 8.89 -12.91
N SER A 153 -0.67 9.89 -13.47
CA SER A 153 -1.94 9.79 -14.19
C SER A 153 -1.75 10.21 -15.66
N GLY A 154 -2.12 11.43 -16.00
CA GLY A 154 -1.98 11.99 -17.32
C GLY A 154 -0.55 11.99 -17.84
N GLU A 155 0.43 12.16 -16.95
CA GLU A 155 1.85 12.21 -17.25
C GLU A 155 2.34 10.96 -18.02
N THR A 156 1.76 9.80 -17.73
CA THR A 156 2.09 8.53 -18.40
C THR A 156 1.01 8.05 -19.37
N ALA A 157 -0.25 8.49 -19.20
CA ALA A 157 -1.36 8.03 -20.05
C ALA A 157 -1.40 8.76 -21.40
N ASN A 158 -1.13 10.06 -21.43
CA ASN A 158 -1.22 10.90 -22.64
C ASN A 158 -0.24 12.09 -22.63
N GLY A 159 0.75 12.10 -21.74
CA GLY A 159 1.83 13.07 -21.73
C GLY A 159 2.84 12.84 -22.85
N ASP A 160 3.59 13.88 -23.17
CA ASP A 160 4.63 13.84 -24.22
C ASP A 160 5.94 13.19 -23.72
N TYR A 161 6.10 13.07 -22.37
CA TYR A 161 7.32 12.58 -21.70
C TYR A 161 7.04 11.47 -20.67
N PRO A 162 6.35 10.36 -21.05
CA PRO A 162 5.90 9.35 -20.08
C PRO A 162 7.06 8.62 -19.39
N LEU A 163 8.12 8.28 -20.12
CA LEU A 163 9.28 7.59 -19.58
C LEU A 163 10.06 8.48 -18.62
N GLU A 164 10.31 9.73 -19.02
CA GLU A 164 11.03 10.72 -18.22
C GLU A 164 10.27 11.05 -16.93
N ALA A 165 8.93 11.07 -16.97
CA ALA A 165 8.08 11.28 -15.79
C ALA A 165 8.27 10.16 -14.77
N VAL A 166 8.21 8.89 -15.20
CA VAL A 166 8.47 7.73 -14.32
C VAL A 166 9.89 7.79 -13.75
N GLN A 167 10.90 7.97 -14.61
CA GLN A 167 12.30 8.04 -14.18
C GLN A 167 12.55 9.19 -13.20
N THR A 168 11.89 10.33 -13.40
CA THR A 168 12.02 11.48 -12.51
C THR A 168 11.36 11.19 -11.16
N MET A 169 10.18 10.60 -11.15
CA MET A 169 9.50 10.19 -9.92
C MET A 169 10.34 9.21 -9.11
N VAL A 170 10.94 8.20 -9.77
CA VAL A 170 11.84 7.23 -9.14
C VAL A 170 13.05 7.93 -8.52
N ARG A 171 13.73 8.81 -9.26
CA ARG A 171 14.90 9.54 -8.73
C ARG A 171 14.57 10.39 -7.50
N ILE A 172 13.40 11.03 -7.49
CA ILE A 172 12.96 11.85 -6.34
C ILE A 172 12.66 10.93 -5.15
N ALA A 173 11.94 9.82 -5.37
CA ALA A 173 11.60 8.85 -4.33
C ALA A 173 12.86 8.26 -3.69
N GLU A 174 13.78 7.72 -4.48
CA GLU A 174 15.04 7.15 -4.00
C GLU A 174 15.90 8.16 -3.22
N ARG A 175 15.90 9.44 -3.66
CA ARG A 175 16.64 10.48 -2.96
C ARG A 175 16.00 10.84 -1.62
N ALA A 176 14.65 10.92 -1.58
CA ALA A 176 13.91 11.19 -0.36
C ALA A 176 14.05 10.03 0.65
N GLU A 177 13.96 8.78 0.17
CA GLU A 177 14.13 7.59 1.03
C GLU A 177 15.51 7.54 1.70
N LYS A 178 16.57 7.90 0.99
CA LYS A 178 17.94 7.96 1.56
C LYS A 178 18.12 9.02 2.64
N ASP A 179 17.23 10.00 2.73
CA ASP A 179 17.27 11.09 3.71
C ASP A 179 16.45 10.78 4.98
N ILE A 180 15.60 9.77 4.94
CA ILE A 180 14.72 9.40 6.06
C ILE A 180 15.54 8.73 7.18
N ASP A 181 15.40 9.24 8.41
CA ASP A 181 15.84 8.56 9.63
C ASP A 181 14.86 7.45 10.02
N TYR A 182 15.03 6.27 9.43
CA TYR A 182 14.18 5.12 9.68
C TYR A 182 14.30 4.61 11.11
N VAL A 183 15.49 4.65 11.71
CA VAL A 183 15.74 4.21 13.09
C VAL A 183 15.01 5.10 14.09
N GLY A 184 15.18 6.41 13.99
CA GLY A 184 14.45 7.34 14.84
C GLY A 184 12.94 7.32 14.61
N ARG A 185 12.48 7.00 13.37
CA ARG A 185 11.06 6.81 13.06
C ARG A 185 10.50 5.56 13.74
N LEU A 186 11.21 4.43 13.71
CA LEU A 186 10.82 3.20 14.37
C LEU A 186 10.69 3.39 15.89
N GLN A 187 11.69 4.04 16.52
CA GLN A 187 11.68 4.35 17.95
C GLN A 187 10.49 5.24 18.35
N LYS A 188 10.22 6.31 17.57
CA LYS A 188 9.07 7.20 17.80
C LYS A 188 7.73 6.47 17.62
N THR A 189 7.65 5.55 16.67
CA THR A 189 6.45 4.73 16.45
C THR A 189 6.26 3.78 17.62
N GLY A 190 7.29 3.07 18.05
CA GLY A 190 7.25 2.18 19.22
C GLY A 190 6.80 2.87 20.49
N ALA A 191 7.31 4.07 20.76
CA ALA A 191 6.94 4.87 21.94
C ALA A 191 5.47 5.36 21.93
N ARG A 192 4.80 5.35 20.76
CA ARG A 192 3.40 5.77 20.60
C ARG A 192 2.42 4.61 20.50
N LEU A 193 2.91 3.38 20.49
CA LEU A 193 2.04 2.22 20.49
C LEU A 193 1.24 2.16 21.80
N PRO A 194 -0.05 1.73 21.77
CA PRO A 194 -0.84 1.53 22.99
C PRO A 194 -0.16 0.54 23.93
N GLN A 195 -0.44 0.64 25.24
CA GLN A 195 0.09 -0.32 26.23
C GLN A 195 -0.42 -1.73 25.99
N GLU A 196 -1.68 -1.86 25.57
CA GLU A 196 -2.26 -3.13 25.13
C GLU A 196 -2.24 -3.21 23.61
N GLN A 197 -1.39 -4.07 23.07
CA GLN A 197 -1.26 -4.32 21.64
C GLN A 197 -1.67 -5.75 21.34
N ASP A 198 -2.15 -5.95 20.11
CA ASP A 198 -2.30 -7.30 19.59
C ASP A 198 -0.94 -7.98 19.39
N THR A 199 -0.94 -9.31 19.43
CA THR A 199 0.27 -10.14 19.30
C THR A 199 1.01 -9.86 18.00
N THR A 200 0.31 -9.68 16.90
CA THR A 200 0.91 -9.44 15.57
C THR A 200 1.66 -8.12 15.55
N THR A 201 1.06 -7.05 16.05
CA THR A 201 1.72 -5.73 16.16
C THR A 201 3.00 -5.83 16.99
N SER A 202 2.95 -6.51 18.15
CA SER A 202 4.10 -6.68 19.04
C SER A 202 5.22 -7.47 18.39
N ILE A 203 4.91 -8.58 17.72
CA ILE A 203 5.90 -9.41 17.02
C ILE A 203 6.52 -8.62 15.85
N CYS A 204 5.72 -7.94 15.02
CA CYS A 204 6.24 -7.19 13.88
C CYS A 204 7.12 -6.01 14.31
N HIS A 205 6.77 -5.31 15.40
CA HIS A 205 7.62 -4.27 15.97
C HIS A 205 8.94 -4.85 16.49
N ALA A 206 8.89 -5.95 17.26
CA ALA A 206 10.09 -6.64 17.73
C ALA A 206 10.97 -7.14 16.57
N THR A 207 10.36 -7.66 15.51
CA THR A 207 11.07 -8.08 14.28
C THR A 207 11.87 -6.93 13.67
N CYS A 208 11.26 -5.75 13.53
CA CYS A 208 11.93 -4.55 13.01
C CYS A 208 13.03 -4.04 13.94
N THR A 209 12.80 -4.09 15.27
CA THR A 209 13.80 -3.72 16.27
C THR A 209 15.02 -4.65 16.22
N VAL A 210 14.79 -5.96 16.22
CA VAL A 210 15.86 -6.97 16.11
C VAL A 210 16.65 -6.79 14.81
N ALA A 211 15.97 -6.54 13.68
CA ALA A 211 16.63 -6.30 12.41
C ALA A 211 17.54 -5.06 12.46
N THR A 212 17.07 -4.00 13.12
CA THR A 212 17.85 -2.77 13.32
C THR A 212 19.06 -3.00 14.21
N ASP A 213 18.89 -3.64 15.37
CA ASP A 213 19.96 -3.89 16.36
C ASP A 213 21.05 -4.81 15.81
N LEU A 214 20.68 -5.80 14.98
CA LEU A 214 21.59 -6.72 14.32
C LEU A 214 22.23 -6.17 13.05
N ASN A 215 21.79 -4.99 12.57
CA ASN A 215 22.09 -4.47 11.24
C ASN A 215 21.85 -5.55 10.17
N ALA A 216 20.65 -6.14 10.20
CA ALA A 216 20.26 -7.23 9.31
C ALA A 216 20.21 -6.75 7.86
N ALA A 217 20.62 -7.64 6.93
CA ALA A 217 20.55 -7.36 5.49
C ALA A 217 19.11 -7.32 4.98
N ALA A 218 18.20 -8.08 5.60
CA ALA A 218 16.79 -8.11 5.26
C ALA A 218 15.93 -8.69 6.39
N ILE A 219 14.63 -8.39 6.35
CA ILE A 219 13.58 -9.14 7.04
C ILE A 219 12.87 -10.01 6.01
N ILE A 220 12.70 -11.32 6.31
CA ILE A 220 12.05 -12.27 5.41
C ILE A 220 10.77 -12.79 6.09
N PRO A 221 9.62 -12.09 5.93
CA PRO A 221 8.34 -12.61 6.35
C PRO A 221 7.84 -13.67 5.37
N VAL A 222 7.37 -14.81 5.89
CA VAL A 222 6.65 -15.82 5.11
C VAL A 222 5.16 -15.69 5.42
N SER A 223 4.34 -15.42 4.40
CA SER A 223 2.93 -15.09 4.59
C SER A 223 2.05 -15.65 3.48
N MET A 224 0.99 -16.39 3.87
CA MET A 224 -0.01 -16.94 2.94
C MET A 224 -0.96 -15.86 2.38
N SER A 225 -1.23 -14.82 3.16
CA SER A 225 -2.17 -13.74 2.81
C SER A 225 -1.50 -12.40 2.51
N GLY A 226 -0.18 -12.27 2.74
CA GLY A 226 0.53 -11.00 2.69
C GLY A 226 0.34 -10.11 3.93
N PHE A 227 -0.47 -10.56 4.91
CA PHE A 227 -0.78 -9.78 6.11
C PHE A 227 0.47 -9.50 6.96
N THR A 228 1.24 -10.53 7.31
CA THR A 228 2.48 -10.38 8.09
C THR A 228 3.47 -9.43 7.42
N SER A 229 3.60 -9.54 6.10
CA SER A 229 4.44 -8.62 5.30
C SER A 229 3.99 -7.17 5.43
N GLY A 230 2.68 -6.90 5.27
CA GLY A 230 2.11 -5.56 5.44
C GLY A 230 2.30 -5.01 6.86
N MET A 231 2.15 -5.87 7.89
CA MET A 231 2.36 -5.49 9.28
C MET A 231 3.82 -5.19 9.62
N VAL A 232 4.79 -5.86 8.99
CA VAL A 232 6.21 -5.49 9.07
C VAL A 232 6.46 -4.18 8.32
N ALA A 233 5.95 -4.06 7.08
CA ALA A 233 6.10 -2.87 6.25
C ALA A 233 5.53 -1.59 6.90
N ARG A 234 4.50 -1.71 7.75
CA ARG A 234 3.93 -0.61 8.54
C ARG A 234 4.97 0.11 9.38
N PHE A 235 5.95 -0.61 9.93
CA PHE A 235 7.00 -0.06 10.77
C PHE A 235 8.16 0.55 9.98
N LYS A 236 8.19 0.35 8.66
CA LYS A 236 9.22 0.89 7.76
C LYS A 236 10.64 0.66 8.28
N PRO A 237 11.07 -0.62 8.37
CA PRO A 237 12.42 -0.94 8.81
C PRO A 237 13.48 -0.32 7.90
N ASN A 238 14.69 -0.15 8.42
CA ASN A 238 15.84 0.38 7.68
C ASN A 238 16.51 -0.63 6.73
N CYS A 239 15.95 -1.82 6.60
CA CYS A 239 16.40 -2.87 5.68
C CYS A 239 15.26 -3.33 4.77
N PRO A 240 15.56 -3.94 3.60
CA PRO A 240 14.56 -4.50 2.70
C PRO A 240 13.69 -5.56 3.37
N ILE A 241 12.44 -5.66 2.92
CA ILE A 241 11.50 -6.73 3.30
C ILE A 241 11.38 -7.67 2.10
N ILE A 242 11.86 -8.92 2.24
CA ILE A 242 11.77 -9.95 1.20
C ILE A 242 10.62 -10.87 1.57
N ALA A 243 9.40 -10.55 1.12
CA ALA A 243 8.22 -11.28 1.53
C ALA A 243 8.02 -12.55 0.69
N CYS A 244 8.03 -13.71 1.32
CA CYS A 244 7.85 -14.99 0.66
C CYS A 244 6.42 -15.50 0.80
N THR A 245 5.86 -16.05 -0.29
CA THR A 245 4.52 -16.65 -0.32
C THR A 245 4.45 -17.80 -1.33
N THR A 246 3.53 -18.73 -1.12
CA THR A 246 3.22 -19.81 -2.08
C THR A 246 2.11 -19.42 -3.06
N SER A 247 1.40 -18.31 -2.79
CA SER A 247 0.27 -17.82 -3.60
C SER A 247 0.72 -16.83 -4.68
N ARG A 248 0.48 -17.14 -5.96
CA ARG A 248 0.74 -16.23 -7.07
C ARG A 248 -0.05 -14.92 -6.98
N LEU A 249 -1.28 -14.96 -6.48
CA LEU A 249 -2.10 -13.78 -6.29
C LEU A 249 -1.50 -12.87 -5.22
N VAL A 250 -1.19 -13.42 -4.04
CA VAL A 250 -0.60 -12.67 -2.94
C VAL A 250 0.77 -12.11 -3.32
N TRP A 251 1.58 -12.88 -4.07
CA TRP A 251 2.84 -12.42 -4.63
C TRP A 251 2.67 -11.14 -5.46
N ARG A 252 1.66 -11.05 -6.33
CA ARG A 252 1.38 -9.83 -7.10
C ARG A 252 0.87 -8.70 -6.21
N GLN A 253 -0.03 -9.00 -5.25
CA GLN A 253 -0.62 -7.99 -4.36
C GLN A 253 0.41 -7.36 -3.42
N MET A 254 1.40 -8.11 -2.94
CA MET A 254 2.45 -7.59 -2.07
C MET A 254 3.36 -6.56 -2.73
N ASN A 255 3.38 -6.45 -4.07
CA ASN A 255 4.13 -5.39 -4.76
C ASN A 255 3.63 -3.96 -4.44
N LEU A 256 2.42 -3.80 -3.90
CA LEU A 256 1.91 -2.50 -3.45
C LEU A 256 2.35 -2.14 -2.03
N GLN A 257 2.89 -3.09 -1.28
CA GLN A 257 3.35 -2.87 0.08
C GLN A 257 4.69 -2.12 0.10
N TRP A 258 4.84 -1.21 1.04
CA TRP A 258 6.05 -0.39 1.16
C TRP A 258 7.31 -1.23 1.43
N GLY A 259 8.37 -1.02 0.64
CA GLY A 259 9.68 -1.64 0.84
C GLY A 259 9.71 -3.16 0.69
N VAL A 260 8.65 -3.75 0.11
CA VAL A 260 8.53 -5.20 -0.06
C VAL A 260 8.99 -5.64 -1.45
N SER A 261 9.90 -6.61 -1.46
CA SER A 261 10.26 -7.39 -2.65
C SER A 261 9.66 -8.79 -2.51
N PRO A 262 8.53 -9.10 -3.17
CA PRO A 262 7.85 -10.37 -2.97
C PRO A 262 8.52 -11.48 -3.79
N LEU A 263 8.64 -12.67 -3.18
CA LEU A 263 9.12 -13.88 -3.83
C LEU A 263 8.10 -15.01 -3.75
N LEU A 264 7.97 -15.74 -4.84
CA LEU A 264 7.16 -16.96 -4.88
C LEU A 264 8.07 -18.14 -4.51
N ILE A 265 7.63 -18.93 -3.50
CA ILE A 265 8.34 -20.10 -3.01
C ILE A 265 7.48 -21.35 -3.11
N ALA A 266 8.09 -22.52 -3.04
CA ALA A 266 7.38 -23.78 -2.95
C ALA A 266 6.66 -23.93 -1.60
N GLU A 267 5.62 -24.75 -1.58
CA GLU A 267 4.92 -25.14 -0.36
C GLU A 267 5.74 -26.20 0.36
N GLU A 268 5.94 -26.03 1.66
CA GLU A 268 6.72 -26.92 2.51
C GLU A 268 5.90 -27.38 3.73
N ASN A 269 6.18 -28.58 4.21
CA ASN A 269 5.41 -29.20 5.30
C ASN A 269 5.88 -28.79 6.70
N THR A 270 7.12 -28.31 6.82
CA THR A 270 7.70 -27.89 8.10
C THR A 270 8.12 -26.41 8.05
N ALA A 271 8.09 -25.76 9.21
CA ALA A 271 8.55 -24.38 9.31
C ALA A 271 10.05 -24.25 8.96
N GLU A 272 10.85 -25.25 9.32
CA GLU A 272 12.28 -25.25 9.05
C GLU A 272 12.57 -25.31 7.54
N ASP A 273 11.89 -26.19 6.81
CA ASP A 273 12.05 -26.31 5.37
C ASP A 273 11.52 -25.05 4.65
N LEU A 274 10.39 -24.51 5.12
CA LEU A 274 9.82 -23.27 4.60
C LEU A 274 10.79 -22.09 4.75
N PHE A 275 11.43 -21.95 5.92
CA PHE A 275 12.43 -20.91 6.14
C PHE A 275 13.69 -21.12 5.30
N ARG A 276 14.13 -22.39 5.15
CA ARG A 276 15.26 -22.71 4.29
C ARG A 276 14.99 -22.37 2.83
N GLU A 277 13.80 -22.68 2.34
CA GLU A 277 13.38 -22.34 0.97
C GLU A 277 13.26 -20.82 0.78
N ALA A 278 12.72 -20.08 1.74
CA ALA A 278 12.63 -18.63 1.69
C ALA A 278 14.02 -17.95 1.62
N VAL A 279 14.99 -18.41 2.43
CA VAL A 279 16.37 -17.92 2.38
C VAL A 279 17.00 -18.23 1.02
N LYS A 280 16.87 -19.47 0.55
CA LYS A 280 17.40 -19.90 -0.75
C LYS A 280 16.79 -19.10 -1.92
N ALA A 281 15.50 -18.84 -1.87
CA ALA A 281 14.84 -18.00 -2.89
C ALA A 281 15.40 -16.57 -2.89
N ALA A 282 15.63 -16.00 -1.70
CA ALA A 282 16.22 -14.66 -1.55
C ALA A 282 17.68 -14.60 -2.04
N GLU A 283 18.48 -15.64 -1.78
CA GLU A 283 19.84 -15.76 -2.30
C GLU A 283 19.84 -15.89 -3.84
N ASN A 284 18.99 -16.76 -4.40
CA ASN A 284 18.87 -16.96 -5.84
C ASN A 284 18.41 -15.70 -6.58
N ALA A 285 17.59 -14.87 -5.93
CA ALA A 285 17.16 -13.58 -6.45
C ALA A 285 18.23 -12.48 -6.33
N GLY A 286 19.36 -12.76 -5.67
CA GLY A 286 20.44 -11.80 -5.45
C GLY A 286 20.09 -10.70 -4.44
N LEU A 287 19.05 -10.91 -3.62
CA LEU A 287 18.59 -9.94 -2.62
C LEU A 287 19.37 -10.05 -1.30
N ILE A 288 19.96 -11.19 -1.03
CA ILE A 288 20.89 -11.44 0.06
C ILE A 288 22.04 -12.31 -0.45
N LYS A 289 23.12 -12.41 0.33
CA LYS A 289 24.29 -13.22 0.01
C LYS A 289 24.71 -14.08 1.23
N LYS A 290 25.48 -15.12 0.97
CA LYS A 290 26.01 -15.98 2.02
C LYS A 290 26.81 -15.17 3.06
N GLY A 291 26.46 -15.35 4.33
CA GLY A 291 27.05 -14.63 5.46
C GLY A 291 26.24 -13.43 5.92
N ASP A 292 25.22 -12.99 5.18
CA ASP A 292 24.29 -11.95 5.62
C ASP A 292 23.46 -12.42 6.81
N LYS A 293 23.17 -11.53 7.74
CA LYS A 293 22.20 -11.76 8.81
C LYS A 293 20.82 -11.36 8.30
N VAL A 294 19.84 -12.23 8.49
CA VAL A 294 18.44 -11.97 8.14
C VAL A 294 17.54 -12.27 9.34
N VAL A 295 16.40 -11.61 9.42
CA VAL A 295 15.37 -11.88 10.41
C VAL A 295 14.19 -12.56 9.73
N LEU A 296 13.90 -13.80 10.12
CA LEU A 296 12.79 -14.60 9.60
C LEU A 296 11.56 -14.44 10.52
N THR A 297 10.38 -14.30 9.94
CA THR A 297 9.12 -14.30 10.69
C THR A 297 8.01 -14.98 9.88
N ALA A 298 7.15 -15.74 10.56
CA ALA A 298 6.00 -16.40 9.94
C ALA A 298 4.85 -16.52 10.94
N GLY A 299 3.62 -16.62 10.43
CA GLY A 299 2.47 -17.04 11.23
C GLY A 299 2.54 -18.55 11.54
N MET A 300 2.27 -18.91 12.77
CA MET A 300 2.24 -20.31 13.24
C MET A 300 0.86 -20.63 13.85
N PRO A 301 0.28 -21.82 13.66
CA PRO A 301 0.79 -22.93 12.83
C PRO A 301 0.73 -22.63 11.33
N LEU A 302 1.57 -23.34 10.54
CA LEU A 302 1.59 -23.19 9.09
C LEU A 302 0.23 -23.55 8.46
N GLY A 303 -0.16 -22.82 7.42
CA GLY A 303 -1.41 -23.07 6.67
C GLY A 303 -2.67 -22.46 7.28
N ILE A 304 -2.59 -21.76 8.41
CA ILE A 304 -3.68 -20.95 8.98
C ILE A 304 -3.36 -19.48 8.66
N PRO A 305 -4.24 -18.78 7.90
CA PRO A 305 -4.03 -17.38 7.52
C PRO A 305 -4.12 -16.42 8.70
#